data_4bde7edc78236d92796d0feb44a631ad
#
_entry.id   4bde7edc78236d92796d0feb44a631ad
#
_cell.length_a   1.000
_cell.length_b   1.000
_cell.length_c   1.000
_cell.angle_alpha   90.00
_cell.angle_beta   90.00
_cell.angle_gamma   90.00
#
_symmetry.space_group_name_H-M   'P 1'
#
loop_
_entity.id
_entity.type
_entity.pdbx_description
1 polymer ?
#
loop_
_entity_poly.entity_id
_entity_poly.type
_entity_poly.pdbx_seq_one_letter_code
_entity_poly.pdbx_strand_id
1 'polypeptide(L)'
;MLIREKQERQEHEILSPYASFSDQSRGRDKEEEQCDLRTVYQRDRDRIIHCKAFRRLKHKTQVFLSPGDDHYRTRLTHTLEVAQIARTIARSLRLNEDLTEAIALGHDLGHTPFGHAGERALSRCSGRSFQHNEQSVRVVEKLEKKGAGLNLTWEVRNGMLNHKTSCTPATLEGKIVRLADKIAYVNHDMDDAIRGGILTEADVP
;
A
#
# COMPACT_ATOMS: atom_id res chain seq x y z
N MET A 1 -14.29 20.96 -20.90
CA MET A 1 -14.22 20.18 -19.65
C MET A 1 -13.21 19.06 -19.85
N LEU A 2 -12.16 19.02 -19.08
CA LEU A 2 -11.11 18.01 -19.14
C LEU A 2 -11.63 16.63 -18.70
N ILE A 3 -10.95 15.56 -19.11
CA ILE A 3 -11.33 14.19 -18.69
C ILE A 3 -11.24 14.06 -17.18
N ARG A 4 -10.19 14.59 -16.56
CA ARG A 4 -10.03 14.66 -15.10
C ARG A 4 -11.25 15.31 -14.43
N GLU A 5 -11.68 16.47 -14.90
CA GLU A 5 -12.83 17.21 -14.33
C GLU A 5 -14.14 16.42 -14.42
N LYS A 6 -14.31 15.63 -15.49
CA LYS A 6 -15.46 14.73 -15.63
C LYS A 6 -15.42 13.61 -14.58
N GLN A 7 -14.24 13.01 -14.34
CA GLN A 7 -14.06 11.96 -13.35
C GLN A 7 -14.29 12.51 -11.93
N GLU A 8 -13.73 13.66 -11.60
CA GLU A 8 -13.94 14.33 -10.30
C GLU A 8 -15.44 14.62 -10.08
N ARG A 9 -16.17 15.10 -11.08
CA ARG A 9 -17.62 15.28 -10.97
C ARG A 9 -18.34 13.95 -10.75
N GLN A 10 -17.96 12.92 -11.49
CA GLN A 10 -18.53 11.59 -11.34
C GLN A 10 -18.29 11.00 -9.94
N GLU A 11 -17.13 11.27 -9.34
CA GLU A 11 -16.89 10.89 -7.93
C GLU A 11 -17.99 11.45 -7.01
N HIS A 12 -18.37 12.73 -7.15
CA HIS A 12 -19.43 13.35 -6.35
C HIS A 12 -20.82 12.75 -6.59
N GLU A 13 -21.08 12.17 -7.76
CA GLU A 13 -22.36 11.53 -8.09
C GLU A 13 -22.48 10.12 -7.53
N ILE A 14 -21.35 9.35 -7.50
CA ILE A 14 -21.39 7.91 -7.21
C ILE A 14 -20.80 7.51 -5.86
N LEU A 15 -19.86 8.28 -5.33
CA LEU A 15 -19.21 7.93 -4.07
C LEU A 15 -20.05 8.33 -2.86
N SER A 16 -19.78 7.68 -1.73
CA SER A 16 -20.31 8.05 -0.43
C SER A 16 -19.86 9.46 -0.04
N PRO A 17 -20.69 10.23 0.68
CA PRO A 17 -20.28 11.55 1.20
C PRO A 17 -19.11 11.47 2.21
N TYR A 18 -18.75 10.27 2.66
CA TYR A 18 -17.59 10.01 3.53
C TYR A 18 -16.33 9.62 2.77
N ALA A 19 -16.38 9.51 1.45
CA ALA A 19 -15.22 9.19 0.62
C ALA A 19 -14.25 10.38 0.54
N SER A 20 -13.00 10.08 0.26
CA SER A 20 -12.00 11.10 -0.06
C SER A 20 -12.11 11.45 -1.54
N PHE A 21 -12.65 12.63 -1.86
CA PHE A 21 -12.79 13.11 -3.23
C PHE A 21 -11.46 13.63 -3.77
N SER A 22 -11.18 13.35 -5.04
CA SER A 22 -9.91 13.71 -5.68
C SER A 22 -9.70 15.22 -5.78
N ASP A 23 -10.77 15.98 -6.03
CA ASP A 23 -10.75 17.45 -6.10
C ASP A 23 -10.65 18.14 -4.74
N GLN A 24 -10.87 17.40 -3.65
CA GLN A 24 -10.78 17.86 -2.26
C GLN A 24 -9.53 17.35 -1.53
N SER A 25 -8.56 16.81 -2.27
CA SER A 25 -7.29 16.36 -1.69
C SER A 25 -6.57 17.53 -1.01
N ARG A 26 -5.90 17.25 0.12
CA ARG A 26 -4.97 18.20 0.76
C ARG A 26 -3.73 18.50 -0.08
N GLY A 27 -3.59 17.82 -1.21
CA GLY A 27 -2.56 18.09 -2.19
C GLY A 27 -1.22 17.45 -1.88
N ARG A 28 -0.19 18.01 -2.46
CA ARG A 28 1.19 17.53 -2.52
C ARG A 28 2.11 18.52 -1.81
N ASP A 29 3.28 18.06 -1.37
CA ASP A 29 4.28 18.96 -0.75
C ASP A 29 4.88 19.95 -1.75
N LYS A 30 4.98 19.56 -3.03
CA LYS A 30 5.47 20.41 -4.10
C LYS A 30 4.33 20.66 -5.09
N GLU A 31 4.06 21.92 -5.37
CA GLU A 31 3.12 22.27 -6.43
C GLU A 31 3.56 21.71 -7.77
N GLU A 32 2.60 21.24 -8.55
CA GLU A 32 2.81 20.73 -9.90
C GLU A 32 1.54 20.90 -10.74
N GLU A 33 1.72 21.00 -12.02
CA GLU A 33 0.63 21.06 -12.97
C GLU A 33 -0.27 19.80 -12.87
N GLN A 34 -1.58 20.01 -12.87
CA GLN A 34 -2.55 18.93 -12.85
C GLN A 34 -2.58 18.20 -14.21
N CYS A 35 -2.90 16.92 -14.17
CA CYS A 35 -3.06 16.13 -15.38
C CYS A 35 -4.46 16.36 -16.01
N ASP A 36 -4.54 16.51 -17.32
CA ASP A 36 -5.81 16.69 -18.02
C ASP A 36 -6.68 15.41 -18.03
N LEU A 37 -6.05 14.25 -17.83
CA LEU A 37 -6.70 12.94 -17.98
C LEU A 37 -6.99 12.28 -16.63
N ARG A 38 -6.05 12.31 -15.68
CA ARG A 38 -6.05 11.52 -14.44
C ARG A 38 -6.31 12.38 -13.23
N THR A 39 -7.10 11.88 -12.29
CA THR A 39 -7.26 12.46 -10.96
C THR A 39 -5.94 12.38 -10.17
N VAL A 40 -5.88 13.08 -9.03
CA VAL A 40 -4.66 13.13 -8.21
C VAL A 40 -4.28 11.74 -7.67
N TYR A 41 -5.27 10.91 -7.28
CA TYR A 41 -5.04 9.57 -6.75
C TYR A 41 -4.63 8.58 -7.84
N GLN A 42 -5.19 8.67 -9.05
CA GLN A 42 -4.73 7.89 -10.20
C GLN A 42 -3.27 8.19 -10.53
N ARG A 43 -2.85 9.45 -10.47
CA ARG A 43 -1.45 9.83 -10.68
C ARG A 43 -0.54 9.23 -9.61
N ASP A 44 -0.98 9.17 -8.36
CA ASP A 44 -0.20 8.60 -7.27
C ASP A 44 -0.03 7.10 -7.41
N ARG A 45 -1.11 6.38 -7.73
CA ARG A 45 -1.06 4.96 -8.07
C ARG A 45 -0.04 4.67 -9.18
N ASP A 46 -0.11 5.41 -10.27
CA ASP A 46 0.80 5.24 -11.40
C ASP A 46 2.27 5.52 -10.99
N ARG A 47 2.51 6.56 -10.20
CA ARG A 47 3.86 6.87 -9.67
C ARG A 47 4.43 5.75 -8.82
N ILE A 48 3.59 5.13 -7.99
CA ILE A 48 3.98 3.99 -7.15
C ILE A 48 4.33 2.79 -8.01
N ILE A 49 3.43 2.37 -8.93
CA ILE A 49 3.66 1.21 -9.80
C ILE A 49 4.95 1.35 -10.61
N HIS A 50 5.25 2.55 -11.10
CA HIS A 50 6.43 2.79 -11.93
C HIS A 50 7.71 3.07 -11.14
N CYS A 51 7.67 3.15 -9.81
CA CYS A 51 8.86 3.39 -9.00
C CYS A 51 9.76 2.14 -8.88
N LYS A 52 11.03 2.36 -8.53
CA LYS A 52 11.99 1.26 -8.38
C LYS A 52 11.69 0.40 -7.15
N ALA A 53 11.24 1.03 -6.07
CA ALA A 53 10.91 0.34 -4.83
C ALA A 53 9.79 -0.69 -5.05
N PHE A 54 8.75 -0.36 -5.81
CA PHE A 54 7.66 -1.28 -6.15
C PHE A 54 8.17 -2.53 -6.89
N ARG A 55 9.00 -2.34 -7.92
CA ARG A 55 9.61 -3.47 -8.65
C ARG A 55 10.49 -4.36 -7.78
N ARG A 56 11.11 -3.81 -6.73
CA ARG A 56 11.95 -4.56 -5.79
C ARG A 56 11.16 -5.47 -4.86
N LEU A 57 9.85 -5.26 -4.71
CA LEU A 57 8.99 -6.12 -3.89
C LEU A 57 8.98 -7.57 -4.37
N LYS A 58 9.19 -7.82 -5.67
CA LYS A 58 9.29 -9.18 -6.22
C LYS A 58 10.47 -10.01 -5.67
N HIS A 59 11.49 -9.35 -5.12
CA HIS A 59 12.68 -9.99 -4.54
C HIS A 59 12.69 -9.95 -3.00
N LYS A 60 11.57 -9.63 -2.38
CA LYS A 60 11.41 -9.66 -0.92
C LYS A 60 10.43 -10.77 -0.59
N THR A 61 10.81 -11.63 0.35
CA THR A 61 9.92 -12.67 0.88
C THR A 61 8.80 -12.04 1.70
N GLN A 62 7.61 -12.66 1.69
CA GLN A 62 6.52 -12.25 2.56
C GLN A 62 6.81 -12.77 3.98
N VAL A 63 6.66 -14.04 4.24
CA VAL A 63 6.94 -14.67 5.54
C VAL A 63 7.97 -15.80 5.37
N PHE A 64 7.74 -16.69 4.42
CA PHE A 64 8.56 -17.88 4.23
C PHE A 64 9.69 -17.65 3.23
N LEU A 65 10.86 -18.22 3.54
CA LEU A 65 11.96 -18.31 2.58
C LEU A 65 11.65 -19.42 1.57
N SER A 66 11.73 -19.09 0.30
CA SER A 66 11.48 -20.04 -0.79
C SER A 66 12.76 -20.31 -1.59
N PRO A 67 13.63 -21.21 -1.13
CA PRO A 67 14.88 -21.48 -1.84
C PRO A 67 14.73 -22.48 -2.99
N GLY A 68 13.70 -22.40 -3.80
CA GLY A 68 13.56 -23.29 -4.96
C GLY A 68 12.12 -23.58 -5.39
N ASP A 69 11.15 -23.01 -4.74
CA ASP A 69 9.74 -23.15 -5.11
C ASP A 69 9.17 -21.76 -5.44
N ASP A 70 8.61 -21.59 -6.63
CA ASP A 70 8.04 -20.34 -7.12
C ASP A 70 6.57 -20.14 -6.70
N HIS A 71 5.99 -21.07 -5.95
CA HIS A 71 4.63 -20.99 -5.43
C HIS A 71 4.47 -20.13 -4.17
N TYR A 72 5.56 -19.85 -3.44
CA TYR A 72 5.50 -18.98 -2.26
C TYR A 72 5.29 -17.52 -2.62
N ARG A 73 4.52 -16.83 -1.80
CA ARG A 73 4.21 -15.41 -2.00
C ARG A 73 5.42 -14.51 -1.78
N THR A 74 5.64 -13.62 -2.74
CA THR A 74 6.55 -12.48 -2.59
C THR A 74 5.77 -11.29 -2.01
N ARG A 75 6.49 -10.26 -1.53
CA ARG A 75 5.82 -9.01 -1.13
C ARG A 75 5.06 -8.34 -2.28
N LEU A 76 5.48 -8.54 -3.51
CA LEU A 76 4.76 -8.01 -4.66
C LEU A 76 3.38 -8.66 -4.81
N THR A 77 3.32 -10.01 -4.75
CA THR A 77 2.04 -10.71 -4.87
C THR A 77 1.12 -10.39 -3.70
N HIS A 78 1.64 -10.38 -2.45
CA HIS A 78 0.89 -9.92 -1.28
C HIS A 78 0.32 -8.50 -1.48
N THR A 79 1.14 -7.55 -1.93
CA THR A 79 0.69 -6.16 -2.16
C THR A 79 -0.45 -6.09 -3.18
N LEU A 80 -0.41 -6.91 -4.23
CA LEU A 80 -1.49 -6.98 -5.24
C LEU A 80 -2.76 -7.61 -4.67
N GLU A 81 -2.63 -8.65 -3.84
CA GLU A 81 -3.76 -9.30 -3.15
C GLU A 81 -4.42 -8.32 -2.17
N VAL A 82 -3.64 -7.58 -1.37
CA VAL A 82 -4.15 -6.51 -0.50
C VAL A 82 -4.89 -5.46 -1.31
N ALA A 83 -4.34 -5.01 -2.44
CA ALA A 83 -4.99 -4.03 -3.30
C ALA A 83 -6.32 -4.55 -3.87
N GLN A 84 -6.38 -5.81 -4.29
CA GLN A 84 -7.60 -6.44 -4.80
C GLN A 84 -8.69 -6.51 -3.71
N ILE A 85 -8.37 -6.99 -2.50
CA ILE A 85 -9.31 -7.07 -1.38
C ILE A 85 -9.78 -5.67 -0.98
N ALA A 86 -8.85 -4.73 -0.82
CA ALA A 86 -9.14 -3.36 -0.40
C ALA A 86 -10.08 -2.65 -1.40
N ARG A 87 -9.83 -2.79 -2.70
CA ARG A 87 -10.70 -2.21 -3.73
C ARG A 87 -12.09 -2.83 -3.73
N THR A 88 -12.22 -4.14 -3.49
CA THR A 88 -13.53 -4.80 -3.37
C THR A 88 -14.34 -4.21 -2.23
N ILE A 89 -13.70 -3.98 -1.07
CA ILE A 89 -14.36 -3.36 0.09
C ILE A 89 -14.70 -1.89 -0.21
N ALA A 90 -13.75 -1.12 -0.77
CA ALA A 90 -13.96 0.29 -1.10
C ALA A 90 -15.14 0.47 -2.06
N ARG A 91 -15.22 -0.34 -3.12
CA ARG A 91 -16.33 -0.34 -4.08
C ARG A 91 -17.66 -0.63 -3.39
N SER A 92 -17.71 -1.65 -2.54
CA SER A 92 -18.92 -2.02 -1.80
C SER A 92 -19.44 -0.91 -0.89
N LEU A 93 -18.54 -0.10 -0.34
CA LEU A 93 -18.84 1.04 0.52
C LEU A 93 -18.96 2.37 -0.24
N ARG A 94 -18.81 2.36 -1.56
CA ARG A 94 -18.76 3.57 -2.42
C ARG A 94 -17.69 4.56 -1.97
N LEU A 95 -16.52 4.07 -1.57
CA LEU A 95 -15.34 4.88 -1.25
C LEU A 95 -14.41 4.98 -2.47
N ASN A 96 -13.40 5.85 -2.39
CA ASN A 96 -12.50 6.10 -3.52
C ASN A 96 -11.54 4.92 -3.77
N GLU A 97 -11.80 4.16 -4.85
CA GLU A 97 -11.00 2.99 -5.19
C GLU A 97 -9.57 3.37 -5.62
N ASP A 98 -9.37 4.49 -6.30
CA ASP A 98 -8.05 4.92 -6.76
C ASP A 98 -7.14 5.30 -5.58
N LEU A 99 -7.69 6.00 -4.57
CA LEU A 99 -6.97 6.27 -3.33
C LEU A 99 -6.64 4.98 -2.57
N THR A 100 -7.64 4.10 -2.45
CA THR A 100 -7.47 2.80 -1.77
C THR A 100 -6.36 1.98 -2.41
N GLU A 101 -6.37 1.88 -3.74
CA GLU A 101 -5.35 1.15 -4.51
C GLU A 101 -3.96 1.79 -4.36
N ALA A 102 -3.86 3.12 -4.45
CA ALA A 102 -2.60 3.82 -4.29
C ALA A 102 -1.96 3.56 -2.90
N ILE A 103 -2.77 3.61 -1.82
CA ILE A 103 -2.30 3.30 -0.47
C ILE A 103 -1.86 1.83 -0.39
N ALA A 104 -2.68 0.90 -0.88
CA ALA A 104 -2.39 -0.53 -0.84
C ALA A 104 -1.10 -0.88 -1.59
N LEU A 105 -0.88 -0.32 -2.79
CA LEU A 105 0.35 -0.54 -3.56
C LEU A 105 1.59 0.07 -2.90
N GLY A 106 1.41 1.11 -2.09
CA GLY A 106 2.50 1.84 -1.45
C GLY A 106 2.88 1.38 -0.05
N HIS A 107 2.00 0.66 0.66
CA HIS A 107 2.15 0.44 2.10
C HIS A 107 3.45 -0.28 2.50
N ASP A 108 3.92 -1.24 1.71
CA ASP A 108 5.05 -2.13 2.00
C ASP A 108 6.36 -1.80 1.25
N LEU A 109 6.44 -0.66 0.57
CA LEU A 109 7.63 -0.28 -0.22
C LEU A 109 8.92 -0.24 0.61
N GLY A 110 8.81 0.14 1.88
CA GLY A 110 9.91 0.29 2.83
C GLY A 110 10.29 -0.97 3.57
N HIS A 111 9.62 -2.10 3.33
CA HIS A 111 9.94 -3.34 4.03
C HIS A 111 11.36 -3.83 3.75
N THR A 112 12.01 -4.37 4.77
CA THR A 112 13.36 -4.96 4.68
C THR A 112 13.32 -6.34 4.03
N PRO A 113 14.42 -6.84 3.49
CA PRO A 113 14.59 -8.29 3.31
C PRO A 113 14.31 -9.02 4.64
N PHE A 114 13.70 -10.19 4.57
CA PHE A 114 13.31 -11.01 5.73
C PHE A 114 12.24 -10.38 6.65
N GLY A 115 11.39 -9.50 6.11
CA GLY A 115 10.23 -8.97 6.81
C GLY A 115 10.53 -8.37 8.19
N HIS A 116 9.72 -8.66 9.19
CA HIS A 116 9.90 -8.16 10.56
C HIS A 116 11.19 -8.65 11.25
N ALA A 117 11.74 -9.80 10.85
CA ALA A 117 13.05 -10.23 11.35
C ALA A 117 14.15 -9.26 10.90
N GLY A 118 14.10 -8.82 9.65
CA GLY A 118 14.99 -7.79 9.12
C GLY A 118 14.82 -6.43 9.82
N GLU A 119 13.60 -6.01 10.15
CA GLU A 119 13.37 -4.78 10.93
C GLU A 119 14.02 -4.84 12.31
N ARG A 120 13.85 -5.96 13.03
CA ARG A 120 14.47 -6.17 14.34
C ARG A 120 15.99 -6.16 14.24
N ALA A 121 16.55 -6.82 13.22
CA ALA A 121 17.99 -6.84 13.00
C ALA A 121 18.54 -5.44 12.72
N LEU A 122 17.92 -4.69 11.81
CA LEU A 122 18.33 -3.31 11.51
C LEU A 122 18.21 -2.40 12.72
N SER A 123 17.14 -2.52 13.51
CA SER A 123 16.97 -1.74 14.74
C SER A 123 18.09 -2.00 15.72
N ARG A 124 18.49 -3.27 15.91
CA ARG A 124 19.61 -3.64 16.79
C ARG A 124 20.94 -3.11 16.29
N CYS A 125 21.24 -3.29 14.99
CA CYS A 125 22.52 -2.90 14.41
C CYS A 125 22.69 -1.39 14.34
N SER A 126 21.61 -0.63 14.08
CA SER A 126 21.67 0.83 13.95
C SER A 126 21.52 1.58 15.28
N GLY A 127 21.08 0.90 16.34
CA GLY A 127 20.73 1.55 17.62
C GLY A 127 19.50 2.46 17.53
N ARG A 128 18.72 2.39 16.46
CA ARG A 128 17.52 3.19 16.21
C ARG A 128 16.35 2.30 15.86
N SER A 129 15.14 2.67 16.28
CA SER A 129 13.93 1.97 15.84
C SER A 129 13.79 2.09 14.33
N PHE A 130 13.68 0.95 13.65
CA PHE A 130 13.36 0.88 12.22
C PHE A 130 11.95 0.35 12.07
N GLN A 131 11.12 1.05 11.31
CA GLN A 131 9.74 0.67 11.02
C GLN A 131 9.49 0.76 9.52
N HIS A 132 8.93 -0.32 8.91
CA HIS A 132 8.72 -0.37 7.46
C HIS A 132 7.73 0.69 6.96
N ASN A 133 6.71 1.02 7.73
CA ASN A 133 5.74 2.05 7.38
C ASN A 133 6.38 3.45 7.28
N GLU A 134 7.23 3.82 8.25
CA GLU A 134 8.01 5.07 8.20
C GLU A 134 8.99 5.06 7.02
N GLN A 135 9.63 3.92 6.81
CA GLN A 135 10.55 3.75 5.69
C GLN A 135 9.82 3.77 4.34
N SER A 136 8.57 3.26 4.24
CA SER A 136 7.75 3.36 3.02
C SER A 136 7.52 4.82 2.64
N VAL A 137 7.14 5.64 3.61
CA VAL A 137 6.98 7.09 3.39
C VAL A 137 8.32 7.74 3.02
N ARG A 138 9.41 7.41 3.72
CA ARG A 138 10.75 7.94 3.40
C ARG A 138 11.20 7.55 1.98
N VAL A 139 10.88 6.35 1.53
CA VAL A 139 11.19 5.89 0.16
C VAL A 139 10.52 6.79 -0.87
N VAL A 140 9.22 7.05 -0.72
CA VAL A 140 8.45 7.83 -1.69
C VAL A 140 8.69 9.33 -1.61
N GLU A 141 9.10 9.85 -0.46
CA GLU A 141 9.39 11.28 -0.28
C GLU A 141 10.85 11.66 -0.61
N LYS A 142 11.81 10.78 -0.29
CA LYS A 142 13.22 11.16 -0.26
C LYS A 142 14.16 10.27 -1.06
N LEU A 143 13.82 9.02 -1.35
CA LEU A 143 14.79 8.09 -1.96
C LEU A 143 14.52 7.85 -3.46
N GLU A 144 13.28 7.83 -3.87
CA GLU A 144 12.92 7.64 -5.29
C GLU A 144 13.34 8.86 -6.13
N LYS A 145 13.44 8.65 -7.44
CA LYS A 145 13.82 9.67 -8.43
C LYS A 145 15.10 10.43 -8.07
N LYS A 146 16.15 9.69 -7.65
CA LYS A 146 17.45 10.26 -7.27
C LYS A 146 17.36 11.31 -6.15
N GLY A 147 16.47 11.11 -5.20
CA GLY A 147 16.29 12.02 -4.05
C GLY A 147 15.17 13.04 -4.19
N ALA A 148 14.54 13.16 -5.36
CA ALA A 148 13.45 14.10 -5.59
C ALA A 148 12.11 13.63 -4.98
N GLY A 149 11.96 12.33 -4.75
CA GLY A 149 10.73 11.71 -4.28
C GLY A 149 9.65 11.57 -5.37
N LEU A 150 8.54 10.96 -5.01
CA LEU A 150 7.39 10.77 -5.91
C LEU A 150 6.38 11.91 -5.86
N ASN A 151 6.45 12.77 -4.85
CA ASN A 151 5.52 13.88 -4.61
C ASN A 151 4.06 13.39 -4.57
N LEU A 152 3.77 12.40 -3.71
CA LEU A 152 2.43 11.83 -3.51
C LEU A 152 1.55 12.78 -2.70
N THR A 153 0.23 12.64 -2.83
CA THR A 153 -0.75 13.37 -2.03
C THR A 153 -0.65 13.01 -0.55
N TRP A 154 -1.13 13.91 0.30
CA TRP A 154 -1.12 13.70 1.75
C TRP A 154 -1.90 12.46 2.16
N GLU A 155 -3.05 12.20 1.53
CA GLU A 155 -3.93 11.06 1.84
C GLU A 155 -3.22 9.72 1.62
N VAL A 156 -2.52 9.58 0.50
CA VAL A 156 -1.75 8.37 0.18
C VAL A 156 -0.62 8.17 1.21
N ARG A 157 0.16 9.21 1.51
CA ARG A 157 1.25 9.14 2.50
C ARG A 157 0.73 8.84 3.90
N ASN A 158 -0.40 9.46 4.30
CA ASN A 158 -1.04 9.19 5.58
C ASN A 158 -1.51 7.74 5.69
N GLY A 159 -2.15 7.20 4.64
CA GLY A 159 -2.58 5.80 4.58
C GLY A 159 -1.38 4.85 4.69
N MET A 160 -0.33 5.09 3.92
CA MET A 160 0.91 4.30 3.98
C MET A 160 1.57 4.33 5.36
N LEU A 161 1.63 5.49 6.01
CA LEU A 161 2.24 5.62 7.33
C LEU A 161 1.47 4.89 8.42
N ASN A 162 0.15 4.92 8.33
CA ASN A 162 -0.75 4.49 9.40
C ASN A 162 -1.45 3.14 9.14
N HIS A 163 -0.96 2.32 8.18
CA HIS A 163 -1.58 1.02 7.88
C HIS A 163 -1.39 -0.02 8.99
N LYS A 164 -0.39 0.14 9.87
CA LYS A 164 -0.16 -0.79 10.98
C LYS A 164 -1.34 -0.86 11.94
N THR A 165 -1.54 -2.02 12.56
CA THR A 165 -2.64 -2.26 13.51
C THR A 165 -2.67 -1.27 14.69
N SER A 166 -1.49 -0.81 15.15
CA SER A 166 -1.37 0.16 16.24
C SER A 166 -1.66 1.61 15.85
N CYS A 167 -1.83 1.89 14.55
CA CYS A 167 -2.06 3.23 14.01
C CYS A 167 -3.48 3.39 13.47
N THR A 168 -3.89 4.63 13.24
CA THR A 168 -5.22 4.93 12.68
C THR A 168 -5.07 5.87 11.48
N PRO A 169 -5.31 5.39 10.25
CA PRO A 169 -5.37 6.24 9.07
C PRO A 169 -6.47 7.29 9.19
N ALA A 170 -6.22 8.47 8.63
CA ALA A 170 -7.17 9.58 8.68
C ALA A 170 -8.38 9.38 7.76
N THR A 171 -8.20 8.68 6.65
CA THR A 171 -9.26 8.41 5.66
C THR A 171 -9.88 7.03 5.86
N LEU A 172 -11.11 6.85 5.40
CA LEU A 172 -11.77 5.54 5.42
C LEU A 172 -11.06 4.56 4.48
N GLU A 173 -10.59 5.04 3.35
CA GLU A 173 -9.81 4.26 2.39
C GLU A 173 -8.53 3.68 3.04
N GLY A 174 -7.82 4.49 3.81
CA GLY A 174 -6.67 4.02 4.57
C GLY A 174 -7.03 2.97 5.63
N LYS A 175 -8.18 3.13 6.31
CA LYS A 175 -8.69 2.13 7.26
C LYS A 175 -9.05 0.81 6.57
N ILE A 176 -9.59 0.87 5.35
CA ILE A 176 -9.86 -0.32 4.53
C ILE A 176 -8.56 -1.03 4.21
N VAL A 177 -7.52 -0.32 3.77
CA VAL A 177 -6.22 -0.95 3.45
C VAL A 177 -5.64 -1.65 4.68
N ARG A 178 -5.69 -1.02 5.86
CA ARG A 178 -5.26 -1.65 7.11
C ARG A 178 -6.03 -2.95 7.43
N LEU A 179 -7.32 -3.00 7.13
CA LEU A 179 -8.13 -4.20 7.30
C LEU A 179 -7.81 -5.25 6.24
N ALA A 180 -7.70 -4.85 4.99
CA ALA A 180 -7.40 -5.73 3.86
C ALA A 180 -6.02 -6.40 3.99
N ASP A 181 -5.01 -5.65 4.44
CA ASP A 181 -3.68 -6.19 4.75
C ASP A 181 -3.77 -7.31 5.79
N LYS A 182 -4.57 -7.10 6.86
CA LYS A 182 -4.79 -8.11 7.88
C LYS A 182 -5.52 -9.35 7.35
N ILE A 183 -6.53 -9.16 6.50
CA ILE A 183 -7.26 -10.27 5.86
C ILE A 183 -6.32 -11.07 4.96
N ALA A 184 -5.54 -10.39 4.12
CA ALA A 184 -4.56 -11.01 3.24
C ALA A 184 -3.51 -11.80 4.04
N TYR A 185 -2.91 -11.15 5.06
CA TYR A 185 -1.93 -11.77 5.95
C TYR A 185 -2.45 -13.06 6.60
N VAL A 186 -3.63 -13.02 7.23
CA VAL A 186 -4.18 -14.20 7.93
C VAL A 186 -4.47 -15.34 6.97
N ASN A 187 -5.09 -15.06 5.83
CA ASN A 187 -5.48 -16.12 4.89
C ASN A 187 -4.29 -16.68 4.11
N HIS A 188 -3.42 -15.80 3.62
CA HIS A 188 -2.37 -16.19 2.69
C HIS A 188 -1.16 -16.80 3.40
N ASP A 189 -0.76 -16.27 4.55
CA ASP A 189 0.35 -16.83 5.31
C ASP A 189 -0.03 -18.16 5.94
N MET A 190 -1.33 -18.35 6.26
CA MET A 190 -1.84 -19.64 6.72
C MET A 190 -1.80 -20.70 5.60
N ASP A 191 -2.25 -20.35 4.39
CA ASP A 191 -2.16 -21.22 3.21
C ASP A 191 -0.69 -21.60 2.91
N ASP A 192 0.21 -20.64 2.93
CA ASP A 192 1.65 -20.89 2.73
C ASP A 192 2.25 -21.76 3.85
N ALA A 193 1.81 -21.61 5.11
CA ALA A 193 2.25 -22.42 6.25
C ALA A 193 1.77 -23.88 6.15
N ILE A 194 0.53 -24.11 5.75
CA ILE A 194 -0.02 -25.44 5.52
C ILE A 194 0.71 -26.10 4.36
N ARG A 195 0.88 -25.41 3.24
CA ARG A 195 1.60 -25.89 2.05
C ARG A 195 3.06 -26.22 2.34
N GLY A 196 3.71 -25.42 3.21
CA GLY A 196 5.07 -25.65 3.66
C GLY A 196 5.21 -26.75 4.73
N GLY A 197 4.11 -27.39 5.13
CA GLY A 197 4.12 -28.47 6.15
C GLY A 197 4.45 -27.96 7.56
N ILE A 198 4.32 -26.66 7.84
CA ILE A 198 4.55 -26.05 9.13
C ILE A 198 3.32 -26.13 10.03
N LEU A 199 2.14 -26.03 9.40
CA LEU A 199 0.82 -26.21 10.01
C LEU A 199 0.03 -27.27 9.25
N THR A 200 -0.97 -27.84 9.91
CA THR A 200 -2.00 -28.67 9.30
C THR A 200 -3.37 -27.98 9.40
N GLU A 201 -4.34 -28.38 8.61
CA GLU A 201 -5.72 -27.86 8.73
C GLU A 201 -6.31 -28.04 10.13
N ALA A 202 -5.87 -29.06 10.87
CA ALA A 202 -6.33 -29.32 12.23
C ALA A 202 -5.76 -28.32 13.30
N ASP A 203 -4.71 -27.59 12.94
CA ASP A 203 -4.10 -26.56 13.81
C ASP A 203 -4.79 -25.20 13.66
N VAL A 204 -5.71 -25.08 12.68
CA VAL A 204 -6.46 -23.85 12.41
C VAL A 204 -7.74 -23.85 13.26
N PRO A 205 -8.00 -22.78 14.06
CA PRO A 205 -9.16 -22.70 14.94
C PRO A 205 -10.51 -22.61 14.20
#